data_674556343210f79eeca28415103b9601
#
_entry.id   674556343210f79eeca28415103b9601
#
_cell.length_a   1.000
_cell.length_b   1.000
_cell.length_c   1.000
_cell.angle_alpha   90.00
_cell.angle_beta   90.00
_cell.angle_gamma   90.00
#
_symmetry.space_group_name_H-M   'P 1'
#
loop_
_entity.id
_entity.type
_entity.pdbx_description
1 polymer ?
#
loop_
_entity_poly.entity_id
_entity_poly.type
_entity_poly.pdbx_seq_one_letter_code
_entity_poly.pdbx_strand_id
1 'polypeptide(L)'
;MKTKPWLAGTCVTILALGSVVGCSSGAGTKEAGKPAAASNEPTTIKALAVLSAGEPPVLENSQALKEIEKKANVKLNLEFVPGDVYPDKVNIAIASGSQYDLILLTDGKDEKYTKLVKQGAFHNLTALAKDMPNLQKIPQYTWDNTTVKNEIFGIPRPRSTHGGGNANFFLRKDWLDKYNLQVPKTVDELTNVLKVFKEKDPAGGGKTVPMIAGPFTTPWFGSVNPVAFAFGLPYSYKIEGDKPVAYFQTPEYKAYLDWLRMAYTSGLIDKDAPVLKTGQVKDKFKSGVAGAMVDNVSMMNENNLAVMRKTDPKAELVGVPYLEGPGGKKGVQMIEGYYGIWVVPTSVAKDKVKKIVEFLNWTASDEGTEMAKAGIPGVHYTKYDKESGAVERNEEQKKLYDKEKPMLLVLQNSYDKYIYADSQVPEIKKAQKEVLDGFDQVGVPNPFIAFVSETASKNPDHQKKLSAAAVNYVMGTGNWEAVQAEIEAWSKGLGAQIMKEYMDQYNESKKK
;
A
#
# COMPACT_ATOMS: atom_id res chain seq x y z
N MET A 1 35.08 -46.71 -21.71
CA MET A 1 35.08 -48.19 -21.64
C MET A 1 33.66 -48.65 -21.31
N LYS A 2 33.11 -49.50 -22.21
CA LYS A 2 32.08 -50.56 -22.02
C LYS A 2 30.71 -50.09 -21.51
N THR A 3 29.67 -49.96 -22.25
CA THR A 3 28.82 -50.84 -23.09
C THR A 3 27.56 -51.29 -22.35
N LYS A 4 26.46 -51.01 -23.09
CA LYS A 4 25.08 -51.48 -23.04
C LYS A 4 24.94 -53.04 -22.83
N PRO A 5 23.72 -53.68 -22.76
CA PRO A 5 22.45 -53.36 -23.43
C PRO A 5 21.16 -53.72 -22.65
N TRP A 6 19.99 -53.23 -23.05
CA TRP A 6 18.86 -53.84 -23.76
C TRP A 6 18.11 -55.02 -23.07
N LEU A 7 16.81 -54.90 -22.89
CA LEU A 7 15.85 -55.93 -23.36
C LEU A 7 14.40 -55.42 -23.31
N ALA A 8 13.73 -55.72 -24.40
CA ALA A 8 12.36 -55.42 -24.76
C ALA A 8 11.42 -56.60 -24.36
N GLY A 9 10.15 -56.36 -24.40
CA GLY A 9 9.10 -57.38 -24.43
C GLY A 9 7.83 -56.90 -23.70
N THR A 10 6.61 -57.00 -24.07
CA THR A 10 5.89 -57.49 -25.26
C THR A 10 4.42 -57.14 -24.98
N CYS A 11 3.67 -56.72 -26.00
CA CYS A 11 2.23 -56.51 -26.07
C CYS A 11 1.43 -57.75 -25.60
N VAL A 12 0.29 -57.53 -24.94
CA VAL A 12 -0.85 -58.47 -25.03
C VAL A 12 -2.15 -57.67 -25.17
N THR A 13 -2.75 -57.78 -26.35
CA THR A 13 -4.08 -57.37 -26.72
C THR A 13 -5.06 -58.46 -26.33
N ILE A 14 -6.16 -58.14 -25.66
CA ILE A 14 -7.33 -59.01 -25.59
C ILE A 14 -8.58 -58.20 -25.96
N LEU A 15 -9.14 -58.56 -27.13
CA LEU A 15 -10.51 -58.29 -27.59
C LEU A 15 -11.44 -59.32 -26.94
N ALA A 16 -12.60 -58.90 -26.50
CA ALA A 16 -13.79 -59.81 -26.45
C ALA A 16 -15.07 -59.00 -26.66
N LEU A 17 -15.84 -59.50 -27.62
CA LEU A 17 -17.08 -59.05 -28.22
C LEU A 17 -18.32 -59.35 -27.35
N GLY A 18 -19.37 -58.57 -27.60
CA GLY A 18 -20.76 -59.06 -27.70
C GLY A 18 -21.63 -58.69 -26.48
N SER A 19 -22.78 -58.05 -26.59
CA SER A 19 -23.97 -58.42 -27.38
C SER A 19 -24.98 -57.28 -27.41
N VAL A 20 -25.63 -57.14 -28.55
CA VAL A 20 -26.84 -56.32 -28.80
C VAL A 20 -28.07 -57.07 -28.27
N VAL A 21 -29.09 -56.36 -27.79
CA VAL A 21 -30.51 -56.50 -28.12
C VAL A 21 -31.40 -55.59 -27.22
N GLY A 22 -32.30 -54.83 -27.84
CA GLY A 22 -33.60 -54.47 -27.27
C GLY A 22 -34.08 -53.05 -27.47
N CYS A 23 -34.67 -52.75 -28.61
CA CYS A 23 -35.57 -51.57 -28.77
C CYS A 23 -36.84 -51.74 -27.94
N SER A 24 -37.22 -50.68 -27.20
CA SER A 24 -38.63 -50.47 -26.84
C SER A 24 -38.87 -48.96 -26.80
N SER A 25 -39.76 -48.54 -27.66
CA SER A 25 -40.32 -47.20 -27.76
C SER A 25 -41.25 -46.92 -26.58
N GLY A 26 -40.91 -45.86 -25.79
CA GLY A 26 -41.77 -45.28 -24.80
C GLY A 26 -41.60 -43.76 -24.76
N ALA A 27 -42.65 -43.05 -25.24
CA ALA A 27 -42.76 -41.60 -25.11
C ALA A 27 -42.90 -41.23 -23.63
N GLY A 28 -41.83 -40.69 -23.07
CA GLY A 28 -41.78 -40.13 -21.71
C GLY A 28 -41.56 -38.64 -21.78
N THR A 29 -42.54 -37.90 -21.32
CA THR A 29 -42.54 -36.46 -21.06
C THR A 29 -41.28 -36.02 -20.35
N LYS A 30 -40.54 -35.04 -20.91
CA LYS A 30 -39.47 -34.34 -20.23
C LYS A 30 -40.04 -33.60 -19.02
N GLU A 31 -39.87 -34.13 -17.82
CA GLU A 31 -39.93 -33.37 -16.61
C GLU A 31 -38.83 -32.31 -16.64
N ALA A 32 -39.23 -31.04 -16.56
CA ALA A 32 -38.34 -29.93 -16.33
C ALA A 32 -37.61 -30.19 -14.99
N GLY A 33 -36.29 -30.36 -15.09
CA GLY A 33 -35.46 -30.57 -13.91
C GLY A 33 -35.69 -29.46 -12.89
N LYS A 34 -36.10 -29.84 -11.67
CA LYS A 34 -36.09 -28.96 -10.52
C LYS A 34 -34.70 -28.30 -10.41
N PRO A 35 -34.65 -26.98 -10.12
CA PRO A 35 -33.38 -26.35 -9.75
C PRO A 35 -32.77 -27.14 -8.61
N ALA A 36 -31.52 -27.55 -8.78
CA ALA A 36 -30.78 -28.19 -7.70
C ALA A 36 -30.81 -27.27 -6.47
N ALA A 37 -31.33 -27.78 -5.36
CA ALA A 37 -31.30 -27.08 -4.09
C ALA A 37 -29.84 -26.67 -3.83
N ALA A 38 -29.61 -25.37 -3.58
CA ALA A 38 -28.29 -24.87 -3.23
C ALA A 38 -27.78 -25.68 -2.03
N SER A 39 -26.68 -26.40 -2.19
CA SER A 39 -26.07 -27.15 -1.10
C SER A 39 -25.66 -26.16 -0.02
N ASN A 40 -26.11 -26.38 1.21
CA ASN A 40 -25.74 -25.56 2.37
C ASN A 40 -24.30 -25.86 2.86
N GLU A 41 -23.54 -26.64 2.12
CA GLU A 41 -22.18 -26.99 2.47
C GLU A 41 -21.23 -25.79 2.26
N PRO A 42 -20.28 -25.56 3.20
CA PRO A 42 -19.30 -24.49 3.07
C PRO A 42 -18.44 -24.65 1.82
N THR A 43 -18.29 -23.58 1.05
CA THR A 43 -17.41 -23.58 -0.13
C THR A 43 -15.96 -23.50 0.30
N THR A 44 -15.12 -24.46 -0.14
CA THR A 44 -13.68 -24.41 0.13
C THR A 44 -13.02 -23.37 -0.79
N ILE A 45 -12.29 -22.42 -0.20
CA ILE A 45 -11.50 -21.38 -0.89
C ILE A 45 -10.03 -21.59 -0.54
N LYS A 46 -9.20 -21.85 -1.55
CA LYS A 46 -7.75 -21.92 -1.40
C LYS A 46 -7.15 -20.57 -1.78
N ALA A 47 -6.57 -19.86 -0.80
CA ALA A 47 -6.06 -18.51 -1.01
C ALA A 47 -4.55 -18.40 -0.77
N LEU A 48 -3.88 -17.62 -1.64
CA LEU A 48 -2.46 -17.25 -1.53
C LEU A 48 -2.35 -15.79 -1.08
N ALA A 49 -1.65 -15.57 0.02
CA ALA A 49 -1.51 -14.25 0.62
C ALA A 49 -0.06 -13.97 1.07
N VAL A 50 0.29 -12.67 1.09
CA VAL A 50 1.60 -12.22 1.56
C VAL A 50 1.63 -12.16 3.09
N LEU A 51 2.74 -12.58 3.67
CA LEU A 51 3.12 -12.27 5.04
C LEU A 51 4.03 -11.03 5.02
N SER A 52 3.47 -9.88 5.41
CA SER A 52 4.18 -8.60 5.34
C SER A 52 5.23 -8.43 6.43
N ALA A 53 5.06 -9.06 7.59
CA ALA A 53 6.01 -9.05 8.71
C ALA A 53 5.62 -10.09 9.76
N GLY A 54 6.59 -10.49 10.60
CA GLY A 54 6.39 -11.41 11.72
C GLY A 54 6.41 -12.89 11.34
N GLU A 55 6.00 -13.71 12.28
CA GLU A 55 5.85 -15.16 12.09
C GLU A 55 4.57 -15.49 11.33
N PRO A 56 4.54 -16.57 10.53
CA PRO A 56 3.32 -17.06 9.93
C PRO A 56 2.22 -17.29 10.97
N PRO A 57 0.95 -16.92 10.68
CA PRO A 57 -0.12 -17.15 11.63
C PRO A 57 -0.32 -18.66 11.88
N VAL A 58 -0.59 -19.01 13.13
CA VAL A 58 -0.94 -20.38 13.50
C VAL A 58 -2.40 -20.61 13.11
N LEU A 59 -2.64 -21.29 11.99
CA LEU A 59 -3.98 -21.57 11.46
C LEU A 59 -4.62 -22.80 12.12
N GLU A 60 -3.80 -23.77 12.50
CA GLU A 60 -4.28 -24.96 13.20
C GLU A 60 -4.87 -24.57 14.56
N ASN A 61 -6.12 -24.99 14.79
CA ASN A 61 -6.91 -24.64 15.97
C ASN A 61 -7.22 -23.14 16.18
N SER A 62 -6.95 -22.27 15.18
CA SER A 62 -7.32 -20.87 15.25
C SER A 62 -8.82 -20.70 15.50
N GLN A 63 -9.17 -19.99 16.57
CA GLN A 63 -10.56 -19.69 16.88
C GLN A 63 -11.13 -18.64 15.93
N ALA A 64 -10.31 -17.65 15.55
CA ALA A 64 -10.72 -16.64 14.58
C ALA A 64 -10.99 -17.26 13.22
N LEU A 65 -10.13 -18.17 12.72
CA LEU A 65 -10.36 -18.83 11.44
C LEU A 65 -11.68 -19.64 11.46
N LYS A 66 -11.95 -20.41 12.50
CA LYS A 66 -13.18 -21.19 12.66
C LYS A 66 -14.43 -20.29 12.66
N GLU A 67 -14.34 -19.16 13.36
CA GLU A 67 -15.47 -18.23 13.42
C GLU A 67 -15.70 -17.50 12.07
N ILE A 68 -14.64 -17.13 11.35
CA ILE A 68 -14.72 -16.58 9.99
C ILE A 68 -15.35 -17.60 9.03
N GLU A 69 -14.88 -18.84 9.05
CA GLU A 69 -15.42 -19.94 8.22
C GLU A 69 -16.92 -20.14 8.45
N LYS A 70 -17.34 -20.14 9.72
CA LYS A 70 -18.73 -20.29 10.12
C LYS A 70 -19.60 -19.11 9.64
N LYS A 71 -19.15 -17.87 9.88
CA LYS A 71 -19.92 -16.66 9.56
C LYS A 71 -20.01 -16.40 8.07
N ALA A 72 -18.95 -16.66 7.33
CA ALA A 72 -18.91 -16.47 5.88
C ALA A 72 -19.39 -17.72 5.10
N ASN A 73 -19.73 -18.82 5.78
CA ASN A 73 -20.11 -20.11 5.20
C ASN A 73 -19.09 -20.59 4.15
N VAL A 74 -17.79 -20.58 4.52
CA VAL A 74 -16.67 -21.03 3.70
C VAL A 74 -15.76 -21.96 4.50
N LYS A 75 -14.90 -22.69 3.78
CA LYS A 75 -13.74 -23.39 4.33
C LYS A 75 -12.48 -22.75 3.74
N LEU A 76 -11.59 -22.23 4.57
CA LEU A 76 -10.42 -21.48 4.13
C LEU A 76 -9.14 -22.32 4.21
N ASN A 77 -8.48 -22.48 3.07
CA ASN A 77 -7.15 -23.05 2.99
C ASN A 77 -6.17 -21.92 2.61
N LEU A 78 -5.56 -21.30 3.64
CA LEU A 78 -4.74 -20.11 3.50
C LEU A 78 -3.25 -20.47 3.45
N GLU A 79 -2.55 -20.03 2.42
CA GLU A 79 -1.10 -20.11 2.34
C GLU A 79 -0.50 -18.71 2.46
N PHE A 80 0.33 -18.51 3.49
CA PHE A 80 1.07 -17.26 3.72
C PHE A 80 2.53 -17.43 3.31
N VAL A 81 3.02 -16.51 2.49
CA VAL A 81 4.38 -16.52 1.95
C VAL A 81 5.09 -15.22 2.32
N PRO A 82 6.34 -15.27 2.82
CA PRO A 82 7.13 -14.08 3.12
C PRO A 82 7.23 -13.10 1.95
N GLY A 83 7.19 -11.80 2.26
CA GLY A 83 7.08 -10.74 1.25
C GLY A 83 8.21 -10.70 0.24
N ASP A 84 9.42 -11.07 0.63
CA ASP A 84 10.62 -11.10 -0.23
C ASP A 84 10.56 -12.17 -1.34
N VAL A 85 9.89 -13.29 -1.10
CA VAL A 85 9.73 -14.38 -2.08
C VAL A 85 8.31 -14.49 -2.64
N TYR A 86 7.39 -13.66 -2.16
CA TYR A 86 5.98 -13.68 -2.56
C TYR A 86 5.77 -13.41 -4.05
N PRO A 87 6.43 -12.42 -4.69
CA PRO A 87 6.26 -12.15 -6.13
C PRO A 87 6.60 -13.35 -7.01
N ASP A 88 7.65 -14.10 -6.68
CA ASP A 88 8.04 -15.31 -7.41
C ASP A 88 7.01 -16.42 -7.24
N LYS A 89 6.49 -16.60 -6.02
CA LYS A 89 5.42 -17.58 -5.75
C LYS A 89 4.16 -17.27 -6.55
N VAL A 90 3.75 -16.01 -6.62
CA VAL A 90 2.61 -15.56 -7.43
C VAL A 90 2.84 -15.84 -8.91
N ASN A 91 4.05 -15.56 -9.43
CA ASN A 91 4.41 -15.83 -10.83
C ASN A 91 4.25 -17.30 -11.17
N ILE A 92 4.81 -18.18 -10.33
CA ILE A 92 4.72 -19.63 -10.50
C ILE A 92 3.26 -20.09 -10.44
N ALA A 93 2.49 -19.61 -9.45
CA ALA A 93 1.09 -19.96 -9.29
C ALA A 93 0.26 -19.62 -10.53
N ILE A 94 0.41 -18.43 -11.09
CA ILE A 94 -0.33 -18.03 -12.31
C ILE A 94 0.14 -18.80 -13.53
N ALA A 95 1.46 -18.95 -13.73
CA ALA A 95 2.03 -19.63 -14.90
C ALA A 95 1.68 -21.13 -14.95
N SER A 96 1.52 -21.79 -13.81
CA SER A 96 1.14 -23.21 -13.71
C SER A 96 -0.37 -23.47 -13.83
N GLY A 97 -1.18 -22.46 -14.15
CA GLY A 97 -2.63 -22.59 -14.27
C GLY A 97 -3.37 -22.49 -12.92
N SER A 98 -2.71 -22.01 -11.92
CA SER A 98 -3.15 -21.75 -10.54
C SER A 98 -3.85 -22.91 -9.83
N GLN A 99 -3.25 -23.34 -8.74
CA GLN A 99 -3.90 -24.22 -7.75
C GLN A 99 -4.70 -23.43 -6.69
N TYR A 100 -4.71 -22.09 -6.77
CA TYR A 100 -5.41 -21.22 -5.82
C TYR A 100 -6.67 -20.65 -6.46
N ASP A 101 -7.68 -20.48 -5.64
CA ASP A 101 -8.95 -19.86 -6.03
C ASP A 101 -8.92 -18.34 -5.90
N LEU A 102 -8.06 -17.84 -5.00
CA LEU A 102 -7.94 -16.43 -4.66
C LEU A 102 -6.47 -16.08 -4.43
N ILE A 103 -5.97 -15.06 -5.10
CA ILE A 103 -4.57 -14.61 -5.01
C ILE A 103 -4.52 -13.11 -4.72
N LEU A 104 -3.73 -12.69 -3.72
CA LEU A 104 -3.48 -11.28 -3.45
C LEU A 104 -2.29 -10.79 -4.27
N LEU A 105 -2.51 -9.96 -5.28
CA LEU A 105 -1.44 -9.25 -5.98
C LEU A 105 -1.03 -8.02 -5.19
N THR A 106 0.24 -7.94 -4.75
CA THR A 106 0.75 -6.87 -3.88
C THR A 106 1.27 -5.65 -4.64
N ASP A 107 1.70 -5.85 -5.89
CA ASP A 107 2.28 -4.79 -6.73
C ASP A 107 1.21 -3.86 -7.35
N GLY A 108 -0.06 -4.13 -7.04
CA GLY A 108 -1.17 -3.33 -7.49
C GLY A 108 -1.45 -3.43 -8.98
N LYS A 109 -1.92 -2.33 -9.57
CA LYS A 109 -2.17 -2.25 -11.02
C LYS A 109 -0.90 -1.84 -11.75
N ASP A 110 0.00 -2.79 -11.92
CA ASP A 110 1.22 -2.68 -12.70
C ASP A 110 1.07 -3.19 -14.15
N GLU A 111 2.15 -3.16 -14.91
CA GLU A 111 2.19 -3.70 -16.27
C GLU A 111 1.83 -5.18 -16.31
N LYS A 112 2.32 -5.95 -15.34
CA LYS A 112 2.10 -7.39 -15.22
C LYS A 112 0.63 -7.71 -15.01
N TYR A 113 -0.03 -7.03 -14.04
CA TYR A 113 -1.46 -7.19 -13.80
C TYR A 113 -2.26 -6.86 -15.08
N THR A 114 -1.98 -5.70 -15.68
CA THR A 114 -2.65 -5.26 -16.91
C THR A 114 -2.46 -6.25 -18.07
N LYS A 115 -1.27 -6.82 -18.22
CA LYS A 115 -0.96 -7.86 -19.22
C LYS A 115 -1.72 -9.15 -18.94
N LEU A 116 -1.74 -9.62 -17.71
CA LEU A 116 -2.47 -10.82 -17.29
C LEU A 116 -3.98 -10.68 -17.51
N VAL A 117 -4.55 -9.51 -17.22
CA VAL A 117 -5.95 -9.20 -17.52
C VAL A 117 -6.22 -9.29 -19.02
N LYS A 118 -5.38 -8.67 -19.86
CA LYS A 118 -5.50 -8.75 -21.33
C LYS A 118 -5.37 -10.18 -21.87
N GLN A 119 -4.62 -11.04 -21.20
CA GLN A 119 -4.47 -12.46 -21.52
C GLN A 119 -5.61 -13.35 -21.01
N GLY A 120 -6.59 -12.79 -20.30
CA GLY A 120 -7.72 -13.52 -19.75
C GLY A 120 -7.37 -14.41 -18.55
N ALA A 121 -6.33 -14.06 -17.79
CA ALA A 121 -5.89 -14.83 -16.64
C ALA A 121 -6.89 -14.79 -15.46
N PHE A 122 -7.69 -13.71 -15.34
CA PHE A 122 -8.60 -13.48 -14.22
C PHE A 122 -10.04 -13.31 -14.67
N HIS A 123 -10.99 -13.74 -13.84
CA HIS A 123 -12.40 -13.51 -14.07
C HIS A 123 -12.76 -12.02 -14.05
N ASN A 124 -13.66 -11.62 -14.95
CA ASN A 124 -14.32 -10.32 -14.86
C ASN A 124 -15.37 -10.37 -13.73
N LEU A 125 -15.16 -9.54 -12.72
CA LEU A 125 -15.97 -9.49 -11.51
C LEU A 125 -16.95 -8.30 -11.49
N THR A 126 -17.04 -7.52 -12.58
CA THR A 126 -17.76 -6.24 -12.64
C THR A 126 -19.22 -6.36 -12.19
N ALA A 127 -19.95 -7.33 -12.73
CA ALA A 127 -21.35 -7.54 -12.35
C ALA A 127 -21.47 -7.97 -10.88
N LEU A 128 -20.65 -8.93 -10.44
CA LEU A 128 -20.70 -9.44 -9.07
C LEU A 128 -20.33 -8.36 -8.04
N ALA A 129 -19.27 -7.58 -8.28
CA ALA A 129 -18.83 -6.55 -7.34
C ALA A 129 -19.89 -5.44 -7.15
N LYS A 130 -20.64 -5.08 -8.20
CA LYS A 130 -21.72 -4.08 -8.12
C LYS A 130 -22.87 -4.51 -7.22
N ASP A 131 -23.11 -5.80 -7.08
CA ASP A 131 -24.18 -6.36 -6.25
C ASP A 131 -23.77 -6.55 -4.78
N MET A 132 -22.54 -6.18 -4.41
CA MET A 132 -21.94 -6.42 -3.08
C MET A 132 -21.92 -5.14 -2.23
N PRO A 133 -22.88 -4.94 -1.29
CA PRO A 133 -23.08 -3.66 -0.61
C PRO A 133 -21.89 -3.18 0.23
N ASN A 134 -21.11 -4.09 0.79
CA ASN A 134 -19.95 -3.69 1.58
C ASN A 134 -18.76 -3.30 0.68
N LEU A 135 -18.59 -3.94 -0.47
CA LEU A 135 -17.59 -3.56 -1.46
C LEU A 135 -17.91 -2.19 -2.08
N GLN A 136 -19.17 -1.80 -2.17
CA GLN A 136 -19.58 -0.47 -2.65
C GLN A 136 -19.22 0.67 -1.68
N LYS A 137 -18.85 0.37 -0.44
CA LYS A 137 -18.31 1.36 0.52
C LYS A 137 -16.85 1.76 0.20
N ILE A 138 -16.16 1.02 -0.67
CA ILE A 138 -14.81 1.36 -1.15
C ILE A 138 -14.91 2.62 -2.02
N PRO A 139 -14.08 3.66 -1.76
CA PRO A 139 -14.13 4.90 -2.53
C PRO A 139 -13.98 4.69 -4.04
N GLN A 140 -14.74 5.45 -4.84
CA GLN A 140 -14.68 5.39 -6.31
C GLN A 140 -13.25 5.59 -6.83
N TYR A 141 -12.50 6.50 -6.22
CA TYR A 141 -11.10 6.72 -6.54
C TYR A 141 -10.25 5.44 -6.46
N THR A 142 -10.49 4.58 -5.46
CA THR A 142 -9.80 3.29 -5.32
C THR A 142 -10.19 2.31 -6.44
N TRP A 143 -11.47 2.28 -6.80
CA TRP A 143 -11.95 1.48 -7.94
C TRP A 143 -11.36 1.95 -9.26
N ASP A 144 -11.33 3.26 -9.52
CA ASP A 144 -10.73 3.84 -10.74
C ASP A 144 -9.26 3.45 -10.87
N ASN A 145 -8.55 3.36 -9.74
CA ASN A 145 -7.14 2.96 -9.73
C ASN A 145 -6.90 1.45 -9.88
N THR A 146 -7.92 0.61 -9.82
CA THR A 146 -7.78 -0.87 -9.95
C THR A 146 -8.46 -1.45 -11.17
N THR A 147 -9.40 -0.73 -11.80
CA THR A 147 -10.08 -1.20 -13.01
C THR A 147 -9.18 -1.19 -14.25
N VAL A 148 -9.45 -2.09 -15.18
CA VAL A 148 -8.80 -2.14 -16.50
C VAL A 148 -9.89 -1.98 -17.55
N LYS A 149 -9.82 -0.94 -18.40
CA LYS A 149 -10.86 -0.62 -19.40
C LYS A 149 -12.26 -0.51 -18.81
N ASN A 150 -12.39 0.12 -17.63
CA ASN A 150 -13.63 0.29 -16.87
C ASN A 150 -14.28 -1.04 -16.39
N GLU A 151 -13.53 -2.13 -16.38
CA GLU A 151 -13.96 -3.44 -15.88
C GLU A 151 -13.14 -3.86 -14.65
N ILE A 152 -13.79 -4.60 -13.73
CA ILE A 152 -13.20 -5.08 -12.47
C ILE A 152 -12.72 -6.51 -12.67
N PHE A 153 -11.41 -6.72 -12.64
CA PHE A 153 -10.78 -8.04 -12.69
C PHE A 153 -10.19 -8.48 -11.35
N GLY A 154 -10.35 -7.66 -10.33
CA GLY A 154 -9.97 -7.98 -8.97
C GLY A 154 -10.56 -6.98 -7.97
N ILE A 155 -10.69 -7.42 -6.73
CA ILE A 155 -11.24 -6.62 -5.63
C ILE A 155 -10.07 -5.95 -4.90
N PRO A 156 -10.02 -4.61 -4.84
CA PRO A 156 -8.96 -3.92 -4.09
C PRO A 156 -9.07 -4.23 -2.60
N ARG A 157 -7.92 -4.40 -1.95
CA ARG A 157 -7.80 -4.38 -0.50
C ARG A 157 -7.58 -2.93 -0.07
N PRO A 158 -8.63 -2.20 0.33
CA PRO A 158 -8.60 -0.75 0.40
C PRO A 158 -7.70 -0.24 1.53
N ARG A 159 -7.19 0.97 1.33
CA ARG A 159 -6.45 1.77 2.30
C ARG A 159 -6.88 3.22 2.18
N SER A 160 -6.60 4.01 3.22
CA SER A 160 -6.78 5.45 3.12
C SER A 160 -5.98 6.02 1.95
N THR A 161 -6.57 6.93 1.20
CA THR A 161 -5.89 7.65 0.13
C THR A 161 -4.89 8.66 0.65
N HIS A 162 -4.96 9.00 1.94
CA HIS A 162 -4.10 9.95 2.62
C HIS A 162 -3.42 9.29 3.84
N GLY A 163 -2.29 9.86 4.26
CA GLY A 163 -1.61 9.46 5.48
C GLY A 163 -0.72 8.23 5.37
N GLY A 164 -0.65 7.59 4.18
CA GLY A 164 0.31 6.52 3.91
C GLY A 164 1.69 7.04 3.55
N GLY A 165 2.71 6.23 3.79
CA GLY A 165 4.09 6.57 3.45
C GLY A 165 4.60 7.82 4.18
N ASN A 166 5.36 8.64 3.46
CA ASN A 166 5.97 9.86 3.99
C ASN A 166 5.00 11.05 3.87
N ALA A 167 3.91 11.05 4.63
CA ALA A 167 2.80 11.97 4.42
C ALA A 167 2.84 13.23 5.29
N ASN A 168 3.42 13.16 6.50
CA ASN A 168 3.38 14.28 7.43
C ASN A 168 4.66 14.43 8.24
N PHE A 169 4.88 15.63 8.75
CA PHE A 169 5.95 15.91 9.69
C PHE A 169 5.60 15.45 11.10
N PHE A 170 6.61 14.94 11.79
CA PHE A 170 6.65 14.82 13.23
C PHE A 170 7.73 15.71 13.80
N LEU A 171 7.40 16.39 14.88
CA LEU A 171 8.36 17.16 15.67
C LEU A 171 8.35 16.68 17.11
N ARG A 172 9.50 16.82 17.77
CA ARG A 172 9.65 16.68 19.20
C ARG A 172 8.88 17.81 19.89
N LYS A 173 7.67 17.49 20.37
CA LYS A 173 6.81 18.47 21.04
C LYS A 173 7.46 18.98 22.34
N ASP A 174 8.08 18.10 23.09
CA ASP A 174 8.82 18.45 24.30
C ASP A 174 9.99 19.42 24.03
N TRP A 175 10.63 19.37 22.84
CA TRP A 175 11.63 20.38 22.46
C TRP A 175 11.00 21.70 22.07
N LEU A 176 9.87 21.67 21.36
CA LEU A 176 9.10 22.90 21.08
C LEU A 176 8.72 23.60 22.39
N ASP A 177 8.12 22.88 23.32
CA ASP A 177 7.68 23.41 24.62
C ASP A 177 8.87 23.96 25.44
N LYS A 178 10.00 23.25 25.46
CA LYS A 178 11.21 23.67 26.17
C LYS A 178 11.74 25.02 25.71
N TYR A 179 11.57 25.35 24.43
CA TYR A 179 12.08 26.61 23.86
C TYR A 179 10.98 27.59 23.50
N ASN A 180 9.74 27.41 23.98
CA ASN A 180 8.56 28.26 23.72
C ASN A 180 8.29 28.44 22.22
N LEU A 181 8.48 27.38 21.42
CA LEU A 181 8.19 27.37 19.99
C LEU A 181 6.78 26.85 19.74
N GLN A 182 6.10 27.45 18.79
CA GLN A 182 4.82 26.93 18.31
C GLN A 182 5.03 25.82 17.30
N VAL A 183 4.04 24.94 17.16
CA VAL A 183 3.99 23.93 16.08
C VAL A 183 3.97 24.68 14.75
N PRO A 184 4.94 24.45 13.85
CA PRO A 184 5.04 25.21 12.60
C PRO A 184 3.87 24.90 11.66
N LYS A 185 3.33 25.95 11.03
CA LYS A 185 2.27 25.88 10.01
C LYS A 185 2.81 26.22 8.62
N THR A 186 3.95 26.88 8.55
CA THR A 186 4.56 27.30 7.30
C THR A 186 5.97 26.74 7.16
N VAL A 187 6.51 26.74 5.93
CA VAL A 187 7.90 26.33 5.65
C VAL A 187 8.90 27.25 6.35
N ASP A 188 8.59 28.56 6.46
CA ASP A 188 9.45 29.53 7.14
C ASP A 188 9.47 29.29 8.66
N GLU A 189 8.31 29.01 9.26
CA GLU A 189 8.22 28.65 10.68
C GLU A 189 8.96 27.33 10.96
N LEU A 190 8.81 26.32 10.12
CA LEU A 190 9.58 25.07 10.21
C LEU A 190 11.09 25.36 10.17
N THR A 191 11.52 26.17 9.21
CA THR A 191 12.93 26.54 9.06
C THR A 191 13.46 27.22 10.32
N ASN A 192 12.67 28.10 10.94
CA ASN A 192 13.03 28.75 12.21
C ASN A 192 13.13 27.73 13.37
N VAL A 193 12.17 26.80 13.49
CA VAL A 193 12.20 25.72 14.49
C VAL A 193 13.49 24.90 14.35
N LEU A 194 13.82 24.48 13.12
CA LEU A 194 15.03 23.71 12.86
C LEU A 194 16.32 24.49 13.20
N LYS A 195 16.37 25.78 12.95
CA LYS A 195 17.51 26.66 13.34
C LYS A 195 17.65 26.69 14.87
N VAL A 196 16.55 26.83 15.62
CA VAL A 196 16.58 26.83 17.08
C VAL A 196 17.03 25.47 17.61
N PHE A 197 16.54 24.36 17.04
CA PHE A 197 17.00 23.03 17.43
C PHE A 197 18.51 22.84 17.21
N LYS A 198 19.03 23.32 16.08
CA LYS A 198 20.47 23.31 15.80
C LYS A 198 21.26 24.13 16.83
N GLU A 199 20.81 25.36 17.10
CA GLU A 199 21.50 26.31 17.99
C GLU A 199 21.49 25.86 19.46
N LYS A 200 20.33 25.38 19.93
CA LYS A 200 20.11 25.01 21.33
C LYS A 200 20.58 23.62 21.70
N ASP A 201 20.88 22.79 20.72
CA ASP A 201 21.34 21.40 20.90
C ASP A 201 20.54 20.61 21.97
N PRO A 202 19.21 20.45 21.81
CA PRO A 202 18.37 19.82 22.83
C PRO A 202 18.76 18.39 23.19
N ALA A 203 19.36 17.62 22.29
CA ALA A 203 19.92 16.29 22.56
C ALA A 203 21.25 16.33 23.34
N GLY A 204 21.92 17.48 23.35
CA GLY A 204 23.15 17.72 24.08
C GLY A 204 24.41 17.10 23.44
N GLY A 205 25.56 17.67 23.78
CA GLY A 205 26.86 17.17 23.32
C GLY A 205 27.11 17.29 21.83
N GLY A 206 26.45 18.24 21.14
CA GLY A 206 26.59 18.44 19.70
C GLY A 206 25.92 17.35 18.86
N LYS A 207 25.01 16.55 19.45
CA LYS A 207 24.38 15.38 18.80
C LYS A 207 23.06 15.70 18.10
N THR A 208 22.51 16.90 18.30
CA THR A 208 21.22 17.24 17.73
C THR A 208 21.25 17.26 16.21
N VAL A 209 20.34 16.48 15.64
CA VAL A 209 19.97 16.51 14.23
C VAL A 209 18.64 17.28 14.13
N PRO A 210 18.60 18.53 13.65
CA PRO A 210 17.36 19.30 13.62
C PRO A 210 16.25 18.57 12.88
N MET A 211 16.54 18.07 11.66
CA MET A 211 15.64 17.22 10.88
C MET A 211 16.42 16.04 10.30
N ILE A 212 15.92 14.83 10.55
CA ILE A 212 16.42 13.64 9.86
C ILE A 212 15.61 13.37 8.60
N ALA A 213 16.29 13.08 7.51
CA ALA A 213 15.72 12.75 6.21
C ALA A 213 16.59 11.71 5.51
N GLY A 214 16.15 11.17 4.38
CA GLY A 214 16.89 10.24 3.53
C GLY A 214 16.14 8.92 3.29
N PRO A 215 16.64 8.08 2.39
CA PRO A 215 17.77 8.36 1.48
C PRO A 215 17.40 9.38 0.39
N PHE A 216 18.41 10.12 -0.09
CA PHE A 216 18.26 11.01 -1.24
C PHE A 216 18.59 10.25 -2.54
N THR A 217 17.70 9.38 -2.97
CA THR A 217 17.91 8.49 -4.13
C THR A 217 17.09 8.85 -5.35
N THR A 218 16.10 9.73 -5.20
CA THR A 218 15.23 10.18 -6.30
C THR A 218 15.22 11.70 -6.37
N PRO A 219 14.93 12.30 -7.54
CA PRO A 219 14.87 13.75 -7.66
C PRO A 219 13.65 14.36 -6.94
N TRP A 220 12.76 13.52 -6.40
CA TRP A 220 11.60 13.91 -5.60
C TRP A 220 11.95 14.18 -4.12
N PHE A 221 12.99 13.55 -3.56
CA PHE A 221 13.36 13.62 -2.15
C PHE A 221 12.18 13.25 -1.21
N GLY A 222 11.62 12.06 -1.41
CA GLY A 222 10.37 11.62 -0.76
C GLY A 222 10.34 11.70 0.77
N SER A 223 11.49 11.68 1.45
CA SER A 223 11.58 11.85 2.90
C SER A 223 11.31 13.28 3.39
N VAL A 224 11.01 14.23 2.49
CA VAL A 224 10.62 15.62 2.80
C VAL A 224 9.39 16.06 1.98
N ASN A 225 8.56 15.13 1.56
CA ASN A 225 7.36 15.36 0.75
C ASN A 225 6.49 16.56 1.16
N PRO A 226 6.17 16.78 2.46
CA PRO A 226 5.29 17.89 2.83
C PRO A 226 5.87 19.26 2.43
N VAL A 227 7.19 19.41 2.39
CA VAL A 227 7.82 20.65 1.89
C VAL A 227 7.64 20.79 0.38
N ALA A 228 7.83 19.70 -0.38
CA ALA A 228 7.61 19.73 -1.83
C ALA A 228 6.20 20.22 -2.19
N PHE A 229 5.18 19.70 -1.50
CA PHE A 229 3.79 20.13 -1.69
C PHE A 229 3.54 21.57 -1.22
N ALA A 230 4.21 22.03 -0.16
CA ALA A 230 4.16 23.42 0.28
C ALA A 230 4.74 24.40 -0.77
N PHE A 231 5.72 23.97 -1.57
CA PHE A 231 6.17 24.71 -2.74
C PHE A 231 5.21 24.61 -3.93
N GLY A 232 4.20 23.73 -3.86
CA GLY A 232 3.19 23.55 -4.92
C GLY A 232 3.60 22.57 -6.01
N LEU A 233 4.53 21.65 -5.73
CA LEU A 233 4.85 20.59 -6.67
C LEU A 233 3.64 19.65 -6.85
N PRO A 234 3.35 19.21 -8.07
CA PRO A 234 2.37 18.17 -8.29
C PRO A 234 2.91 16.80 -7.82
N TYR A 235 2.02 15.91 -7.39
CA TYR A 235 2.44 14.53 -7.05
C TYR A 235 2.80 13.77 -8.34
N SER A 236 4.08 13.65 -8.61
CA SER A 236 4.72 13.09 -9.82
C SER A 236 4.41 13.87 -11.10
N TYR A 237 3.14 14.05 -11.45
CA TYR A 237 2.69 14.68 -12.68
C TYR A 237 1.47 15.58 -12.46
N LYS A 238 1.28 16.55 -13.36
CA LYS A 238 0.04 17.28 -13.55
C LYS A 238 -0.29 17.34 -15.04
N ILE A 239 -1.50 17.78 -15.38
CA ILE A 239 -1.93 18.07 -16.74
C ILE A 239 -2.13 19.57 -16.85
N GLU A 240 -1.43 20.22 -17.79
CA GLU A 240 -1.60 21.62 -18.14
C GLU A 240 -2.16 21.72 -19.56
N GLY A 241 -3.41 22.16 -19.69
CA GLY A 241 -4.14 22.01 -20.96
C GLY A 241 -4.22 20.53 -21.35
N ASP A 242 -3.65 20.18 -22.51
CA ASP A 242 -3.62 18.80 -23.02
C ASP A 242 -2.23 18.15 -22.88
N LYS A 243 -1.35 18.70 -22.03
CA LYS A 243 0.02 18.21 -21.91
C LYS A 243 0.31 17.72 -20.51
N PRO A 244 0.97 16.56 -20.39
CA PRO A 244 1.50 16.09 -19.12
C PRO A 244 2.75 16.89 -18.77
N VAL A 245 2.90 17.24 -17.50
CA VAL A 245 4.06 17.95 -16.96
C VAL A 245 4.54 17.19 -15.73
N ALA A 246 5.80 16.75 -15.73
CA ALA A 246 6.42 16.13 -14.56
C ALA A 246 6.78 17.22 -13.54
N TYR A 247 6.74 16.89 -12.23
CA TYR A 247 7.01 17.83 -11.14
C TYR A 247 8.33 18.59 -11.31
N PHE A 248 9.38 17.94 -11.81
CA PHE A 248 10.69 18.56 -12.02
C PHE A 248 10.78 19.48 -13.24
N GLN A 249 9.73 19.53 -14.08
CA GLN A 249 9.60 20.46 -15.20
C GLN A 249 8.90 21.76 -14.77
N THR A 250 8.42 21.84 -13.52
CA THR A 250 7.71 23.01 -13.01
C THR A 250 8.69 24.05 -12.44
N PRO A 251 8.36 25.36 -12.50
CA PRO A 251 9.22 26.39 -11.91
C PRO A 251 9.36 26.23 -10.38
N GLU A 252 8.37 25.65 -9.73
CA GLU A 252 8.36 25.37 -8.30
C GLU A 252 9.47 24.40 -7.88
N TYR A 253 9.91 23.52 -8.77
CA TYR A 253 10.93 22.55 -8.47
C TYR A 253 12.27 23.19 -8.10
N LYS A 254 12.67 24.25 -8.80
CA LYS A 254 13.88 24.95 -8.43
C LYS A 254 13.79 25.57 -7.04
N ALA A 255 12.69 26.24 -6.73
CA ALA A 255 12.49 26.86 -5.41
C ALA A 255 12.52 25.83 -4.28
N TYR A 256 11.93 24.65 -4.50
CA TYR A 256 12.01 23.53 -3.57
C TYR A 256 13.45 23.04 -3.39
N LEU A 257 14.21 22.83 -4.47
CA LEU A 257 15.61 22.42 -4.38
C LEU A 257 16.51 23.48 -3.73
N ASP A 258 16.23 24.77 -3.95
CA ASP A 258 16.94 25.89 -3.30
C ASP A 258 16.75 25.82 -1.77
N TRP A 259 15.53 25.57 -1.31
CA TRP A 259 15.25 25.36 0.12
C TRP A 259 15.98 24.12 0.67
N LEU A 260 15.93 22.99 -0.04
CA LEU A 260 16.64 21.78 0.37
C LEU A 260 18.15 22.01 0.45
N ARG A 261 18.72 22.67 -0.54
CA ARG A 261 20.15 23.06 -0.54
C ARG A 261 20.50 23.92 0.66
N MET A 262 19.71 24.96 0.92
CA MET A 262 19.90 25.80 2.09
C MET A 262 19.81 24.96 3.38
N ALA A 263 18.78 24.15 3.53
CA ALA A 263 18.56 23.35 4.72
C ALA A 263 19.68 22.32 4.95
N TYR A 264 20.14 21.66 3.89
CA TYR A 264 21.24 20.67 3.97
C TYR A 264 22.57 21.35 4.25
N THR A 265 22.96 22.35 3.45
CA THR A 265 24.28 23.01 3.59
C THR A 265 24.43 23.81 4.87
N SER A 266 23.31 24.32 5.42
CA SER A 266 23.29 24.96 6.74
C SER A 266 23.17 23.97 7.91
N GLY A 267 23.13 22.66 7.65
CA GLY A 267 23.06 21.62 8.68
C GLY A 267 21.74 21.56 9.44
N LEU A 268 20.63 21.97 8.81
CA LEU A 268 19.28 21.76 9.33
C LEU A 268 18.76 20.36 9.00
N ILE A 269 19.27 19.75 7.94
CA ILE A 269 19.06 18.34 7.59
C ILE A 269 20.32 17.55 7.94
N ASP A 270 20.13 16.30 8.37
CA ASP A 270 21.22 15.36 8.66
C ASP A 270 22.21 15.29 7.48
N LYS A 271 23.50 15.46 7.78
CA LYS A 271 24.56 15.36 6.78
C LYS A 271 24.65 13.99 6.10
N ASP A 272 24.18 12.94 6.79
CA ASP A 272 24.19 11.57 6.28
C ASP A 272 22.94 11.26 5.41
N ALA A 273 22.00 12.20 5.25
CA ALA A 273 20.77 12.03 4.48
C ALA A 273 20.95 11.39 3.09
N PRO A 274 21.99 11.72 2.30
CA PRO A 274 22.19 11.10 0.99
C PRO A 274 22.41 9.57 1.04
N VAL A 275 22.92 9.03 2.14
CA VAL A 275 23.34 7.62 2.26
C VAL A 275 22.55 6.81 3.29
N LEU A 276 21.75 7.45 4.14
CA LEU A 276 20.91 6.77 5.13
C LEU A 276 19.88 5.87 4.45
N LYS A 277 19.69 4.66 4.98
CA LYS A 277 18.58 3.78 4.61
C LYS A 277 17.33 4.15 5.42
N THR A 278 16.15 3.87 4.89
CA THR A 278 14.86 4.18 5.54
C THR A 278 14.78 3.65 6.99
N GLY A 279 15.26 2.43 7.25
CA GLY A 279 15.30 1.88 8.62
C GLY A 279 16.19 2.71 9.54
N GLN A 280 17.38 3.12 9.07
CA GLN A 280 18.33 3.94 9.84
C GLN A 280 17.78 5.33 10.17
N VAL A 281 16.99 5.93 9.26
CA VAL A 281 16.27 7.21 9.51
C VAL A 281 15.34 7.04 10.71
N LYS A 282 14.49 6.00 10.70
CA LYS A 282 13.56 5.70 11.80
C LYS A 282 14.26 5.41 13.12
N ASP A 283 15.33 4.61 13.09
CA ASP A 283 16.08 4.26 14.29
C ASP A 283 16.79 5.47 14.88
N LYS A 284 17.39 6.32 14.04
CA LYS A 284 18.06 7.54 14.48
C LYS A 284 17.07 8.56 15.08
N PHE A 285 15.84 8.66 14.52
CA PHE A 285 14.78 9.47 15.13
C PHE A 285 14.36 8.92 16.49
N LYS A 286 14.08 7.62 16.57
CA LYS A 286 13.66 6.94 17.81
C LYS A 286 14.75 6.92 18.88
N SER A 287 16.02 7.08 18.52
CA SER A 287 17.11 7.22 19.50
C SER A 287 17.09 8.55 20.27
N GLY A 288 16.24 9.51 19.86
CA GLY A 288 16.03 10.78 20.54
C GLY A 288 16.99 11.90 20.13
N VAL A 289 17.86 11.69 19.14
CA VAL A 289 18.82 12.73 18.69
C VAL A 289 18.25 13.67 17.63
N ALA A 290 17.13 13.32 17.00
CA ALA A 290 16.53 14.12 15.94
C ALA A 290 15.25 14.84 16.38
N GLY A 291 15.11 16.09 15.95
CA GLY A 291 14.00 16.98 16.32
C GLY A 291 12.79 16.87 15.40
N ALA A 292 12.99 16.53 14.14
CA ALA A 292 11.93 16.38 13.15
C ALA A 292 12.20 15.24 12.17
N MET A 293 11.13 14.63 11.64
CA MET A 293 11.16 13.65 10.55
C MET A 293 9.84 13.64 9.78
N VAL A 294 9.83 12.93 8.65
CA VAL A 294 8.61 12.65 7.86
C VAL A 294 8.33 11.16 7.85
N ASP A 295 7.10 10.78 8.19
CA ASP A 295 6.60 9.39 8.12
C ASP A 295 5.06 9.39 8.08
N ASN A 296 4.40 8.24 8.27
CA ASN A 296 2.97 8.14 8.49
C ASN A 296 2.62 8.35 9.99
N VAL A 297 1.33 8.55 10.30
CA VAL A 297 0.89 8.89 11.67
C VAL A 297 1.15 7.81 12.71
N SER A 298 1.42 6.56 12.31
CA SER A 298 1.80 5.48 13.24
C SER A 298 3.10 5.78 14.00
N MET A 299 3.93 6.73 13.54
CA MET A 299 5.13 7.15 14.27
C MET A 299 4.79 7.69 15.67
N MET A 300 3.60 8.27 15.85
CA MET A 300 3.15 8.80 17.14
C MET A 300 2.73 7.72 18.14
N ASN A 301 2.60 6.45 17.74
CA ASN A 301 2.03 5.42 18.62
C ASN A 301 2.88 5.15 19.87
N GLU A 302 2.26 4.54 20.87
CA GLU A 302 2.85 4.26 22.19
C GLU A 302 4.09 3.38 22.12
N ASN A 303 4.19 2.48 21.13
CA ASN A 303 5.35 1.59 20.97
C ASN A 303 6.59 2.38 20.54
N ASN A 304 6.45 3.30 19.57
CA ASN A 304 7.54 4.17 19.14
C ASN A 304 7.95 5.15 20.25
N LEU A 305 6.95 5.75 20.93
CA LEU A 305 7.20 6.63 22.08
C LEU A 305 7.90 5.90 23.22
N ALA A 306 7.56 4.65 23.51
CA ALA A 306 8.22 3.86 24.54
C ALA A 306 9.72 3.63 24.23
N VAL A 307 10.08 3.47 22.94
CA VAL A 307 11.50 3.38 22.55
C VAL A 307 12.22 4.71 22.82
N MET A 308 11.63 5.85 22.41
CA MET A 308 12.20 7.18 22.61
C MET A 308 12.36 7.51 24.10
N ARG A 309 11.37 7.15 24.92
CA ARG A 309 11.36 7.41 26.38
C ARG A 309 12.39 6.61 27.18
N LYS A 310 13.01 5.61 26.59
CA LYS A 310 14.19 4.94 27.20
C LYS A 310 15.39 5.88 27.29
N THR A 311 15.55 6.77 26.31
CA THR A 311 16.65 7.74 26.25
C THR A 311 16.22 9.10 26.83
N ASP A 312 15.01 9.54 26.53
CA ASP A 312 14.43 10.79 27.01
C ASP A 312 13.01 10.54 27.54
N PRO A 313 12.83 10.38 28.88
CA PRO A 313 11.54 10.08 29.49
C PRO A 313 10.43 11.10 29.21
N LYS A 314 10.78 12.32 28.79
CA LYS A 314 9.84 13.39 28.44
C LYS A 314 9.48 13.41 26.96
N ALA A 315 10.02 12.49 26.15
CA ALA A 315 9.77 12.49 24.72
C ALA A 315 8.28 12.48 24.39
N GLU A 316 7.87 13.47 23.62
CA GLU A 316 6.53 13.66 23.12
C GLU A 316 6.60 14.11 21.65
N LEU A 317 5.67 13.64 20.84
CA LEU A 317 5.60 13.97 19.42
C LEU A 317 4.33 14.74 19.11
N VAL A 318 4.46 15.66 18.14
CA VAL A 318 3.33 16.31 17.49
C VAL A 318 3.40 16.07 15.98
N GLY A 319 2.27 15.72 15.37
CA GLY A 319 2.13 15.60 13.91
C GLY A 319 1.69 16.93 13.30
N VAL A 320 2.27 17.26 12.14
CA VAL A 320 1.87 18.41 11.32
C VAL A 320 1.29 17.86 10.02
N PRO A 321 -0.01 18.05 9.77
CA PRO A 321 -0.67 17.44 8.61
C PRO A 321 -0.13 17.95 7.28
N TYR A 322 0.12 19.25 7.19
CA TYR A 322 0.73 19.90 6.03
C TYR A 322 1.40 21.21 6.44
N LEU A 323 2.22 21.75 5.56
CA LEU A 323 2.80 23.07 5.69
C LEU A 323 2.26 23.97 4.58
N GLU A 324 2.14 25.26 4.89
CA GLU A 324 1.89 26.28 3.88
C GLU A 324 3.23 26.88 3.44
N GLY A 325 3.41 27.02 2.16
CA GLY A 325 4.60 27.58 1.54
C GLY A 325 4.34 28.91 0.83
N PRO A 326 5.28 29.36 0.00
CA PRO A 326 5.16 30.60 -0.73
C PRO A 326 3.86 30.70 -1.55
N GLY A 327 3.14 31.81 -1.39
CA GLY A 327 1.87 32.03 -2.09
C GLY A 327 0.68 31.24 -1.57
N GLY A 328 0.73 30.75 -0.32
CA GLY A 328 -0.33 29.97 0.30
C GLY A 328 -0.48 28.53 -0.24
N LYS A 329 0.53 28.02 -0.95
CA LYS A 329 0.52 26.68 -1.51
C LYS A 329 0.65 25.65 -0.40
N LYS A 330 -0.12 24.57 -0.48
CA LYS A 330 -0.13 23.46 0.47
C LYS A 330 -0.62 22.20 -0.20
N GLY A 331 -0.26 21.06 0.34
CA GLY A 331 -0.72 19.78 -0.18
C GLY A 331 -0.19 18.57 0.56
N VAL A 332 -0.84 17.45 0.32
CA VAL A 332 -0.42 16.11 0.74
C VAL A 332 -0.68 15.14 -0.40
N GLN A 333 0.21 14.21 -0.62
CA GLN A 333 0.04 13.19 -1.67
C GLN A 333 -1.22 12.36 -1.47
N MET A 334 -1.93 12.10 -2.55
CA MET A 334 -2.97 11.08 -2.60
C MET A 334 -2.39 9.81 -3.22
N ILE A 335 -2.30 8.75 -2.40
CA ILE A 335 -1.87 7.43 -2.87
C ILE A 335 -3.02 6.66 -3.50
N GLU A 336 -2.73 5.50 -4.06
CA GLU A 336 -3.66 4.68 -4.87
C GLU A 336 -4.96 4.29 -4.15
N GLY A 337 -4.97 4.30 -2.81
CA GLY A 337 -6.11 3.96 -1.98
C GLY A 337 -6.29 2.45 -1.73
N TYR A 338 -5.28 1.64 -2.04
CA TYR A 338 -5.31 0.19 -1.77
C TYR A 338 -3.91 -0.37 -1.47
N TYR A 339 -3.88 -1.56 -0.90
CA TYR A 339 -2.69 -2.38 -0.68
C TYR A 339 -2.93 -3.78 -1.24
N GLY A 340 -2.75 -3.90 -2.55
CA GLY A 340 -2.96 -5.14 -3.30
C GLY A 340 -4.39 -5.33 -3.82
N ILE A 341 -4.51 -6.27 -4.72
CA ILE A 341 -5.73 -6.59 -5.46
C ILE A 341 -5.97 -8.09 -5.34
N TRP A 342 -7.12 -8.50 -4.82
CA TRP A 342 -7.56 -9.89 -4.82
C TRP A 342 -8.07 -10.29 -6.19
N VAL A 343 -7.45 -11.26 -6.83
CA VAL A 343 -7.83 -11.78 -8.14
C VAL A 343 -8.31 -13.23 -8.05
N VAL A 344 -9.24 -13.58 -8.94
CA VAL A 344 -9.76 -14.94 -9.09
C VAL A 344 -9.33 -15.47 -10.46
N PRO A 345 -8.45 -16.48 -10.52
CA PRO A 345 -7.99 -17.08 -11.77
C PRO A 345 -9.15 -17.67 -12.58
N THR A 346 -9.08 -17.59 -13.93
CA THR A 346 -10.15 -18.13 -14.81
C THR A 346 -10.27 -19.66 -14.78
N SER A 347 -9.31 -20.38 -14.18
CA SER A 347 -9.41 -21.80 -13.87
C SER A 347 -10.46 -22.13 -12.81
N VAL A 348 -10.91 -21.16 -12.03
CA VAL A 348 -11.94 -21.31 -10.98
C VAL A 348 -13.33 -21.39 -11.63
N ALA A 349 -14.14 -22.38 -11.23
CA ALA A 349 -15.48 -22.54 -11.74
C ALA A 349 -16.40 -21.35 -11.40
N LYS A 350 -17.26 -20.93 -12.35
CA LYS A 350 -18.05 -19.69 -12.25
C LYS A 350 -18.99 -19.62 -11.04
N ASP A 351 -19.56 -20.74 -10.63
CA ASP A 351 -20.40 -20.84 -9.43
C ASP A 351 -19.59 -20.55 -8.16
N LYS A 352 -18.35 -21.01 -8.09
CA LYS A 352 -17.43 -20.73 -7.00
C LYS A 352 -16.97 -19.28 -6.96
N VAL A 353 -16.81 -18.60 -8.13
CA VAL A 353 -16.42 -17.18 -8.21
C VAL A 353 -17.39 -16.30 -7.40
N LYS A 354 -18.70 -16.55 -7.54
CA LYS A 354 -19.72 -15.80 -6.78
C LYS A 354 -19.49 -15.94 -5.27
N LYS A 355 -19.22 -17.14 -4.78
CA LYS A 355 -18.96 -17.42 -3.36
C LYS A 355 -17.69 -16.73 -2.85
N ILE A 356 -16.65 -16.66 -3.68
CA ILE A 356 -15.44 -15.92 -3.36
C ILE A 356 -15.70 -14.42 -3.20
N VAL A 357 -16.47 -13.83 -4.12
CA VAL A 357 -16.82 -12.39 -4.03
C VAL A 357 -17.76 -12.12 -2.84
N GLU A 358 -18.70 -13.02 -2.52
CA GLU A 358 -19.54 -12.96 -1.31
C GLU A 358 -18.66 -13.02 -0.04
N PHE A 359 -17.65 -13.88 -0.01
CA PHE A 359 -16.65 -13.94 1.08
C PHE A 359 -15.89 -12.61 1.22
N LEU A 360 -15.37 -12.05 0.14
CA LEU A 360 -14.67 -10.76 0.17
C LEU A 360 -15.60 -9.62 0.62
N ASN A 361 -16.88 -9.65 0.21
CA ASN A 361 -17.90 -8.72 0.68
C ASN A 361 -18.16 -8.86 2.19
N TRP A 362 -18.19 -10.07 2.72
CA TRP A 362 -18.34 -10.29 4.16
C TRP A 362 -17.13 -9.74 4.92
N THR A 363 -15.89 -9.96 4.43
CA THR A 363 -14.67 -9.41 5.06
C THR A 363 -14.62 -7.87 5.04
N ALA A 364 -15.40 -7.23 4.17
CA ALA A 364 -15.57 -5.78 4.09
C ALA A 364 -16.75 -5.26 4.93
N SER A 365 -17.54 -6.13 5.57
CA SER A 365 -18.64 -5.76 6.45
C SER A 365 -18.17 -5.21 7.80
N ASP A 366 -19.06 -4.62 8.57
CA ASP A 366 -18.77 -4.16 9.93
C ASP A 366 -18.34 -5.33 10.82
N GLU A 367 -18.94 -6.51 10.68
CA GLU A 367 -18.58 -7.73 11.39
C GLU A 367 -17.18 -8.23 11.01
N GLY A 368 -16.90 -8.31 9.70
CA GLY A 368 -15.55 -8.68 9.20
C GLY A 368 -14.48 -7.70 9.64
N THR A 369 -14.83 -6.41 9.68
CA THR A 369 -13.93 -5.35 10.16
C THR A 369 -13.64 -5.47 11.64
N GLU A 370 -14.66 -5.71 12.48
CA GLU A 370 -14.49 -5.94 13.92
C GLU A 370 -13.61 -7.16 14.18
N MET A 371 -13.88 -8.26 13.46
CA MET A 371 -13.06 -9.47 13.51
C MET A 371 -11.59 -9.18 13.19
N ALA A 372 -11.33 -8.41 12.13
CA ALA A 372 -9.98 -8.07 11.72
C ALA A 372 -9.25 -7.19 12.75
N LYS A 373 -9.94 -6.22 13.36
CA LYS A 373 -9.35 -5.24 14.30
C LYS A 373 -9.25 -5.75 15.74
N ALA A 374 -10.27 -6.44 16.19
CA ALA A 374 -10.39 -6.83 17.60
C ALA A 374 -10.32 -8.35 17.81
N GLY A 375 -10.75 -9.14 16.83
CA GLY A 375 -10.92 -10.59 16.99
C GLY A 375 -12.30 -10.95 17.54
N ILE A 376 -12.37 -11.95 18.41
CA ILE A 376 -13.61 -12.51 18.97
C ILE A 376 -13.82 -11.98 20.39
N PRO A 377 -15.05 -11.49 20.73
CA PRO A 377 -15.39 -11.09 22.10
C PRO A 377 -15.18 -12.21 23.12
N GLY A 378 -14.59 -11.90 24.26
CA GLY A 378 -14.29 -12.86 25.33
C GLY A 378 -13.10 -13.77 25.05
N VAL A 379 -12.69 -13.94 23.79
CA VAL A 379 -11.51 -14.73 23.37
C VAL A 379 -10.30 -13.84 23.17
N HIS A 380 -10.42 -12.82 22.34
CA HIS A 380 -9.31 -11.94 21.94
C HIS A 380 -9.36 -10.57 22.66
N TYR A 381 -10.52 -10.21 23.23
CA TYR A 381 -10.69 -8.97 23.94
C TYR A 381 -11.82 -9.02 24.97
N THR A 382 -11.74 -8.15 25.96
CA THR A 382 -12.79 -7.94 26.97
C THR A 382 -13.76 -6.84 26.57
N LYS A 383 -13.22 -5.78 25.92
CA LYS A 383 -14.01 -4.64 25.47
C LYS A 383 -13.47 -4.10 24.17
N TYR A 384 -14.38 -3.70 23.28
CA TYR A 384 -14.09 -3.01 22.04
C TYR A 384 -14.98 -1.78 21.92
N ASP A 385 -14.36 -0.62 21.86
CA ASP A 385 -15.03 0.63 21.57
C ASP A 385 -14.99 0.88 20.05
N LYS A 386 -16.15 0.78 19.41
CA LYS A 386 -16.28 0.93 17.95
C LYS A 386 -16.00 2.35 17.48
N GLU A 387 -16.29 3.37 18.31
CA GLU A 387 -16.11 4.77 17.95
C GLU A 387 -14.64 5.16 17.96
N SER A 388 -13.96 4.88 19.06
CA SER A 388 -12.51 5.14 19.16
C SER A 388 -11.66 4.08 18.49
N GLY A 389 -12.19 2.83 18.30
CA GLY A 389 -11.46 1.66 17.86
C GLY A 389 -10.48 1.15 18.93
N ALA A 390 -10.65 1.53 20.19
CA ALA A 390 -9.85 1.03 21.30
C ALA A 390 -10.26 -0.39 21.68
N VAL A 391 -9.27 -1.23 21.99
CA VAL A 391 -9.48 -2.65 22.35
C VAL A 391 -8.79 -2.95 23.67
N GLU A 392 -9.57 -3.38 24.66
CA GLU A 392 -9.04 -3.82 25.95
C GLU A 392 -8.79 -5.33 25.91
N ARG A 393 -7.55 -5.74 26.20
CA ARG A 393 -7.08 -7.14 26.24
C ARG A 393 -6.28 -7.40 27.48
N ASN A 394 -6.49 -8.57 28.12
CA ASN A 394 -5.52 -9.09 29.06
C ASN A 394 -4.31 -9.71 28.32
N GLU A 395 -3.27 -10.09 29.05
CA GLU A 395 -2.03 -10.64 28.47
C GLU A 395 -2.25 -11.94 27.67
N GLU A 396 -3.16 -12.80 28.08
CA GLU A 396 -3.48 -14.05 27.38
C GLU A 396 -4.21 -13.77 26.06
N GLN A 397 -5.21 -12.88 26.11
CA GLN A 397 -5.97 -12.42 24.95
C GLN A 397 -5.06 -11.73 23.94
N LYS A 398 -4.12 -10.91 24.42
CA LYS A 398 -3.14 -10.23 23.58
C LYS A 398 -2.24 -11.23 22.86
N LYS A 399 -1.68 -12.21 23.59
CA LYS A 399 -0.83 -13.26 23.01
C LYS A 399 -1.58 -14.08 21.97
N LEU A 400 -2.84 -14.40 22.22
CA LEU A 400 -3.66 -15.18 21.27
C LEU A 400 -3.94 -14.34 20.02
N TYR A 401 -4.37 -13.09 20.18
CA TYR A 401 -4.64 -12.19 19.06
C TYR A 401 -3.38 -11.95 18.22
N ASP A 402 -2.23 -11.72 18.84
CA ASP A 402 -0.96 -11.47 18.13
C ASP A 402 -0.56 -12.64 17.23
N LYS A 403 -0.88 -13.89 17.61
CA LYS A 403 -0.64 -15.09 16.77
C LYS A 403 -1.56 -15.16 15.55
N GLU A 404 -2.80 -14.68 15.65
CA GLU A 404 -3.81 -14.74 14.59
C GLU A 404 -3.87 -13.43 13.75
N LYS A 405 -3.35 -12.34 14.31
CA LYS A 405 -3.37 -11.00 13.70
C LYS A 405 -2.88 -10.94 12.25
N PRO A 406 -1.77 -11.60 11.83
CA PRO A 406 -1.34 -11.54 10.43
C PRO A 406 -2.41 -12.03 9.46
N MET A 407 -3.14 -13.12 9.80
CA MET A 407 -4.27 -13.62 9.02
C MET A 407 -5.43 -12.60 9.01
N LEU A 408 -5.81 -12.09 10.18
CA LEU A 408 -6.92 -11.16 10.32
C LEU A 408 -6.70 -9.88 9.52
N LEU A 409 -5.50 -9.32 9.57
CA LEU A 409 -5.15 -8.11 8.81
C LEU A 409 -5.20 -8.32 7.30
N VAL A 410 -4.78 -9.49 6.80
CA VAL A 410 -4.82 -9.80 5.37
C VAL A 410 -6.26 -9.90 4.87
N LEU A 411 -7.14 -10.46 5.69
CA LEU A 411 -8.56 -10.62 5.36
C LEU A 411 -9.40 -9.35 5.54
N GLN A 412 -8.81 -8.26 6.05
CA GLN A 412 -9.52 -6.98 6.16
C GLN A 412 -9.64 -6.30 4.80
N ASN A 413 -10.86 -6.22 4.27
CA ASN A 413 -11.18 -5.58 2.99
C ASN A 413 -12.14 -4.38 3.14
N SER A 414 -12.42 -3.93 4.37
CA SER A 414 -13.18 -2.70 4.61
C SER A 414 -12.34 -1.46 4.36
N TYR A 415 -12.95 -0.43 3.77
CA TYR A 415 -12.32 0.89 3.74
C TYR A 415 -12.34 1.51 5.14
N ASP A 416 -11.19 1.98 5.57
CA ASP A 416 -11.05 2.73 6.82
C ASP A 416 -10.11 3.93 6.58
N LYS A 417 -10.69 5.13 6.62
CA LYS A 417 -9.94 6.38 6.50
C LYS A 417 -8.83 6.47 7.55
N TYR A 418 -9.07 5.94 8.74
CA TYR A 418 -8.15 6.04 9.89
C TYR A 418 -7.31 4.79 10.11
N ILE A 419 -7.10 3.98 9.07
CA ILE A 419 -6.35 2.72 9.18
C ILE A 419 -4.92 2.90 9.72
N TYR A 420 -4.34 4.08 9.56
CA TYR A 420 -3.02 4.44 10.07
C TYR A 420 -3.04 5.04 11.49
N ALA A 421 -4.22 5.37 12.04
CA ALA A 421 -4.38 5.78 13.43
C ALA A 421 -4.43 4.55 14.34
N ASP A 422 -3.28 3.92 14.53
CA ASP A 422 -3.12 2.58 15.10
C ASP A 422 -2.86 2.54 16.61
N SER A 423 -2.71 3.70 17.27
CA SER A 423 -2.50 3.78 18.72
C SER A 423 -3.67 3.17 19.50
N GLN A 424 -3.36 2.49 20.60
CA GLN A 424 -4.35 2.01 21.58
C GLN A 424 -4.58 3.02 22.70
N VAL A 425 -3.79 4.09 22.76
CA VAL A 425 -3.95 5.20 23.71
C VAL A 425 -4.92 6.22 23.11
N PRO A 426 -6.08 6.50 23.74
CA PRO A 426 -7.14 7.32 23.15
C PRO A 426 -6.69 8.72 22.73
N GLU A 427 -5.87 9.40 23.54
CA GLU A 427 -5.37 10.74 23.27
C GLU A 427 -4.44 10.76 22.07
N ILE A 428 -3.56 9.76 21.95
CA ILE A 428 -2.64 9.63 20.80
C ILE A 428 -3.45 9.30 19.54
N LYS A 429 -4.41 8.37 19.64
CA LYS A 429 -5.26 8.00 18.52
C LYS A 429 -6.08 9.19 18.02
N LYS A 430 -6.59 10.02 18.93
CA LYS A 430 -7.29 11.26 18.59
C LYS A 430 -6.36 12.21 17.82
N ALA A 431 -5.15 12.42 18.31
CA ALA A 431 -4.16 13.26 17.61
C ALA A 431 -3.79 12.70 16.24
N GLN A 432 -3.64 11.37 16.10
CA GLN A 432 -3.44 10.71 14.79
C GLN A 432 -4.61 10.98 13.83
N LYS A 433 -5.87 10.87 14.30
CA LYS A 433 -7.06 11.17 13.50
C LYS A 433 -7.12 12.62 13.07
N GLU A 434 -6.82 13.58 13.96
CA GLU A 434 -6.77 15.02 13.66
C GLU A 434 -5.77 15.34 12.54
N VAL A 435 -4.59 14.69 12.55
CA VAL A 435 -3.61 14.82 11.46
C VAL A 435 -4.19 14.28 10.15
N LEU A 436 -4.85 13.10 10.16
CA LEU A 436 -5.45 12.50 8.96
C LEU A 436 -6.62 13.35 8.42
N ASP A 437 -7.42 13.96 9.29
CA ASP A 437 -8.51 14.87 8.89
C ASP A 437 -7.98 16.15 8.22
N GLY A 438 -6.80 16.62 8.64
CA GLY A 438 -6.14 17.75 8.00
C GLY A 438 -5.78 17.50 6.53
N PHE A 439 -5.68 16.26 6.09
CA PHE A 439 -5.34 15.93 4.70
C PHE A 439 -6.51 16.07 3.71
N ASP A 440 -7.75 15.97 4.17
CA ASP A 440 -8.93 15.89 3.28
C ASP A 440 -9.06 17.08 2.34
N GLN A 441 -8.65 18.27 2.79
CA GLN A 441 -8.81 19.52 2.04
C GLN A 441 -7.63 19.85 1.13
N VAL A 442 -6.54 19.10 1.24
CA VAL A 442 -5.26 19.45 0.60
C VAL A 442 -4.65 18.29 -0.20
N GLY A 443 -5.44 17.29 -0.53
CA GLY A 443 -4.99 16.14 -1.31
C GLY A 443 -4.53 16.52 -2.72
N VAL A 444 -3.32 16.14 -3.10
CA VAL A 444 -2.74 16.34 -4.42
C VAL A 444 -2.71 15.00 -5.15
N PRO A 445 -3.59 14.78 -6.14
CA PRO A 445 -3.63 13.55 -6.90
C PRO A 445 -2.51 13.50 -7.95
N ASN A 446 -2.08 12.29 -8.29
CA ASN A 446 -1.34 12.03 -9.52
C ASN A 446 -2.36 11.60 -10.59
N PRO A 447 -2.56 12.36 -11.69
CA PRO A 447 -3.57 12.01 -12.70
C PRO A 447 -3.25 10.72 -13.45
N PHE A 448 -2.02 10.22 -13.34
CA PHE A 448 -1.56 9.00 -14.01
C PHE A 448 -1.33 7.82 -13.06
N ILE A 449 -1.74 7.93 -11.79
CA ILE A 449 -1.50 6.89 -10.78
C ILE A 449 -2.08 5.52 -11.16
N ALA A 450 -3.16 5.52 -11.95
CA ALA A 450 -3.82 4.31 -12.45
C ALA A 450 -3.25 3.77 -13.76
N PHE A 451 -2.24 4.42 -14.36
CA PHE A 451 -1.73 4.08 -15.68
C PHE A 451 -0.30 3.58 -15.60
N VAL A 452 0.08 2.78 -16.58
CA VAL A 452 1.39 2.10 -16.62
C VAL A 452 2.12 2.48 -17.91
N SER A 453 3.35 2.97 -17.76
CA SER A 453 4.23 3.19 -18.92
C SER A 453 5.12 1.96 -19.12
N GLU A 454 4.98 1.31 -20.28
CA GLU A 454 5.84 0.20 -20.69
C GLU A 454 7.30 0.67 -20.83
N THR A 455 7.49 1.88 -21.33
CA THR A 455 8.83 2.49 -21.46
C THR A 455 9.47 2.70 -20.09
N ALA A 456 8.72 3.21 -19.10
CA ALA A 456 9.25 3.37 -17.73
C ALA A 456 9.56 2.01 -17.09
N SER A 457 8.68 1.03 -17.23
CA SER A 457 8.88 -0.33 -16.70
C SER A 457 10.13 -1.01 -17.26
N LYS A 458 10.42 -0.82 -18.56
CA LYS A 458 11.64 -1.35 -19.20
C LYS A 458 12.90 -0.56 -18.86
N ASN A 459 12.76 0.65 -18.35
CA ASN A 459 13.86 1.55 -18.02
C ASN A 459 13.70 2.10 -16.58
N PRO A 460 13.79 1.28 -15.52
CA PRO A 460 13.56 1.70 -14.13
C PRO A 460 14.49 2.83 -13.69
N ASP A 461 15.66 2.92 -14.28
CA ASP A 461 16.69 3.94 -14.01
C ASP A 461 16.55 5.21 -14.87
N HIS A 462 15.41 5.44 -15.55
CA HIS A 462 15.24 6.54 -16.50
C HIS A 462 15.42 7.95 -15.92
N GLN A 463 15.39 8.11 -14.58
CA GLN A 463 15.63 9.37 -13.88
C GLN A 463 16.97 9.39 -13.12
N LYS A 464 17.83 8.38 -13.25
CA LYS A 464 19.05 8.22 -12.45
C LYS A 464 20.03 9.40 -12.59
N LYS A 465 20.23 9.90 -13.80
CA LYS A 465 21.11 11.05 -14.05
C LYS A 465 20.53 12.34 -13.44
N LEU A 466 19.23 12.57 -13.62
CA LEU A 466 18.53 13.68 -13.00
C LEU A 466 18.60 13.59 -11.46
N SER A 467 18.41 12.39 -10.90
CA SER A 467 18.55 12.16 -9.45
C SER A 467 19.93 12.56 -8.96
N ALA A 468 21.00 12.12 -9.65
CA ALA A 468 22.37 12.45 -9.28
C ALA A 468 22.65 13.97 -9.38
N ALA A 469 22.18 14.64 -10.43
CA ALA A 469 22.34 16.08 -10.59
C ALA A 469 21.59 16.86 -9.49
N ALA A 470 20.35 16.48 -9.18
CA ALA A 470 19.54 17.11 -8.14
C ALA A 470 20.16 16.88 -6.73
N VAL A 471 20.65 15.69 -6.43
CA VAL A 471 21.32 15.38 -5.16
C VAL A 471 22.60 16.22 -5.02
N ASN A 472 23.44 16.28 -6.06
CA ASN A 472 24.65 17.10 -6.06
C ASN A 472 24.32 18.59 -5.87
N TYR A 473 23.24 19.07 -6.49
CA TYR A 473 22.75 20.42 -6.29
C TYR A 473 22.38 20.68 -4.82
N VAL A 474 21.58 19.83 -4.22
CA VAL A 474 21.17 19.92 -2.81
C VAL A 474 22.36 19.85 -1.87
N MET A 475 23.34 18.99 -2.13
CA MET A 475 24.57 18.86 -1.34
C MET A 475 25.53 20.07 -1.48
N GLY A 476 25.29 20.97 -2.42
CA GLY A 476 26.16 22.12 -2.68
C GLY A 476 27.37 21.81 -3.55
N THR A 477 27.48 20.62 -4.10
CA THR A 477 28.59 20.17 -4.97
C THR A 477 28.28 20.30 -6.46
N GLY A 478 27.01 20.57 -6.81
CA GLY A 478 26.53 20.80 -8.17
C GLY A 478 25.90 22.18 -8.35
N ASN A 479 25.54 22.50 -9.59
CA ASN A 479 24.86 23.74 -9.98
C ASN A 479 23.47 23.44 -10.61
N TRP A 480 22.66 24.47 -10.77
CA TRP A 480 21.31 24.35 -11.34
C TRP A 480 21.34 24.01 -12.83
N GLU A 481 22.31 24.51 -13.56
CA GLU A 481 22.48 24.27 -15.00
C GLU A 481 22.62 22.76 -15.30
N ALA A 482 23.31 22.01 -14.43
CA ALA A 482 23.42 20.57 -14.56
C ALA A 482 22.08 19.87 -14.35
N VAL A 483 21.25 20.33 -13.39
CA VAL A 483 19.90 19.81 -13.17
C VAL A 483 19.00 20.10 -14.39
N GLN A 484 19.06 21.33 -14.91
CA GLN A 484 18.29 21.74 -16.10
C GLN A 484 18.67 20.89 -17.33
N ALA A 485 19.95 20.63 -17.54
CA ALA A 485 20.42 19.80 -18.65
C ALA A 485 19.85 18.38 -18.60
N GLU A 486 19.78 17.78 -17.39
CA GLU A 486 19.21 16.43 -17.23
C GLU A 486 17.67 16.44 -17.35
N ILE A 487 16.98 17.49 -16.90
CA ILE A 487 15.54 17.66 -17.15
C ILE A 487 15.26 17.75 -18.65
N GLU A 488 16.05 18.52 -19.38
CA GLU A 488 15.90 18.67 -20.83
C GLU A 488 16.20 17.37 -21.55
N ALA A 489 17.28 16.68 -21.20
CA ALA A 489 17.66 15.39 -21.77
C ALA A 489 16.56 14.33 -21.54
N TRP A 490 16.03 14.26 -20.33
CA TRP A 490 14.91 13.35 -20.02
C TRP A 490 13.67 13.73 -20.83
N SER A 491 13.31 14.99 -20.90
CA SER A 491 12.11 15.50 -21.59
C SER A 491 12.15 15.24 -23.11
N LYS A 492 13.33 15.30 -23.72
CA LYS A 492 13.54 15.01 -25.15
C LYS A 492 13.75 13.50 -25.44
N GLY A 493 14.15 12.73 -24.41
CA GLY A 493 14.44 11.31 -24.50
C GLY A 493 13.28 10.43 -24.03
N LEU A 494 13.58 9.50 -23.10
CA LEU A 494 12.60 8.53 -22.57
C LEU A 494 11.36 9.19 -21.97
N GLY A 495 11.50 10.38 -21.38
CA GLY A 495 10.38 11.11 -20.78
C GLY A 495 9.30 11.48 -21.78
N ALA A 496 9.65 11.84 -23.01
CA ALA A 496 8.66 12.14 -24.04
C ALA A 496 7.76 10.92 -24.33
N GLN A 497 8.35 9.74 -24.45
CA GLN A 497 7.61 8.50 -24.69
C GLN A 497 6.77 8.10 -23.46
N ILE A 498 7.34 8.18 -22.25
CA ILE A 498 6.65 7.88 -21.00
C ILE A 498 5.41 8.75 -20.84
N MET A 499 5.56 10.07 -21.04
CA MET A 499 4.46 11.02 -20.91
C MET A 499 3.39 10.82 -21.99
N LYS A 500 3.80 10.45 -23.22
CA LYS A 500 2.86 10.08 -24.28
C LYS A 500 2.03 8.86 -23.91
N GLU A 501 2.66 7.79 -23.40
CA GLU A 501 2.00 6.56 -22.98
C GLU A 501 0.96 6.82 -21.85
N TYR A 502 1.29 7.69 -20.89
CA TYR A 502 0.35 8.10 -19.85
C TYR A 502 -0.83 8.90 -20.41
N MET A 503 -0.57 9.87 -21.29
CA MET A 503 -1.64 10.67 -21.89
C MET A 503 -2.55 9.86 -22.81
N ASP A 504 -2.02 8.92 -23.57
CA ASP A 504 -2.83 8.03 -24.42
C ASP A 504 -3.83 7.23 -23.57
N GLN A 505 -3.39 6.62 -22.45
CA GLN A 505 -4.24 5.89 -21.52
C GLN A 505 -5.25 6.81 -20.80
N TYR A 506 -4.82 8.00 -20.38
CA TYR A 506 -5.69 8.99 -19.77
C TYR A 506 -6.80 9.44 -20.71
N ASN A 507 -6.48 9.72 -21.98
CA ASN A 507 -7.45 10.10 -23.00
C ASN A 507 -8.38 8.94 -23.36
N GLU A 508 -7.88 7.70 -23.40
CA GLU A 508 -8.72 6.50 -23.59
C GLU A 508 -9.71 6.33 -22.44
N SER A 509 -9.29 6.57 -21.19
CA SER A 509 -10.14 6.43 -20.00
C SER A 509 -11.29 7.46 -19.96
N LYS A 510 -11.14 8.59 -20.63
CA LYS A 510 -12.18 9.64 -20.72
C LYS A 510 -13.22 9.41 -21.83
N LYS A 511 -12.94 8.50 -22.77
CA LYS A 511 -13.90 8.13 -23.84
C LYS A 511 -14.90 7.14 -23.24
N LYS A 512 -15.85 7.67 -22.43
CA LYS A 512 -16.99 6.90 -21.88
C LYS A 512 -18.20 7.02 -22.77
#